data_672d9e5d3776ab3a78cf90baad193467
#
_entry.id   672d9e5d3776ab3a78cf90baad193467
#
_cell.length_a   1.000
_cell.length_b   1.000
_cell.length_c   1.000
_cell.angle_alpha   90.00
_cell.angle_beta   90.00
_cell.angle_gamma   90.00
#
_symmetry.space_group_name_H-M   'P 1'
#
loop_
_entity.id
_entity.type
_entity.pdbx_description
1 polymer ?
#
loop_
_entity_poly.entity_id
_entity_poly.type
_entity_poly.pdbx_seq_one_letter_code
_entity_poly.pdbx_strand_id
1 'polypeptide(L)'
;MKKVYVLLAEGFELIEALTPVDVLRRCGADVKTVSISEDSFVTSAQKVTVKSDLILKESNLHDGDMLILPGGYPGYENLGKDSNVGELVKFYAKEGKYI
;
A
#
# COMPACT_ATOMS: atom_id res chain seq x y z
N MET A 1 -13.06 -11.77 7.71
CA MET A 1 -12.39 -10.53 8.09
C MET A 1 -12.10 -9.69 6.85
N LYS A 2 -12.06 -8.38 7.00
CA LYS A 2 -11.78 -7.49 5.87
C LYS A 2 -10.30 -7.50 5.52
N LYS A 3 -10.01 -7.43 4.24
CA LYS A 3 -8.64 -7.40 3.73
C LYS A 3 -8.29 -5.99 3.26
N VAL A 4 -7.16 -5.48 3.75
CA VAL A 4 -6.68 -4.14 3.47
C VAL A 4 -5.24 -4.23 2.97
N TYR A 5 -4.96 -3.55 1.87
CA TYR A 5 -3.60 -3.47 1.33
C TYR A 5 -3.12 -2.02 1.38
N VAL A 6 -1.93 -1.84 1.94
CA VAL A 6 -1.28 -0.52 2.04
C VAL A 6 -0.10 -0.53 1.09
N LEU A 7 -0.16 0.29 0.04
CA LEU A 7 0.89 0.32 -0.98
C LEU A 7 2.04 1.23 -0.55
N LEU A 8 3.24 0.70 -0.58
CA LEU A 8 4.44 1.43 -0.17
C LEU A 8 5.35 1.68 -1.36
N ALA A 9 5.64 2.96 -1.63
CA ALA A 9 6.63 3.38 -2.60
C ALA A 9 7.75 4.12 -1.89
N GLU A 10 8.95 4.15 -2.48
CA GLU A 10 10.07 4.92 -1.91
C GLU A 10 9.63 6.35 -1.66
N GLY A 11 9.92 6.86 -0.45
CA GLY A 11 9.55 8.21 -0.05
C GLY A 11 8.13 8.32 0.52
N PHE A 12 7.51 7.21 0.91
CA PHE A 12 6.18 7.25 1.51
C PHE A 12 6.23 7.96 2.88
N GLU A 13 5.09 8.52 3.30
CA GLU A 13 4.98 9.14 4.63
C GLU A 13 4.76 8.05 5.68
N LEU A 14 5.70 7.94 6.64
CA LEU A 14 5.75 6.85 7.60
C LEU A 14 4.47 6.73 8.43
N ILE A 15 4.01 7.82 8.99
CA ILE A 15 2.84 7.82 9.88
C ILE A 15 1.56 7.51 9.10
N GLU A 16 1.41 8.09 7.90
CA GLU A 16 0.22 7.85 7.08
C GLU A 16 0.10 6.39 6.62
N ALA A 17 1.25 5.73 6.46
CA ALA A 17 1.26 4.33 6.07
C ALA A 17 1.07 3.40 7.27
N LEU A 18 1.83 3.61 8.35
CA LEU A 18 1.88 2.63 9.45
C LEU A 18 0.80 2.84 10.51
N THR A 19 0.25 4.03 10.65
CA THR A 19 -0.86 4.25 11.58
C THR A 19 -2.09 3.42 11.19
N PRO A 20 -2.53 3.42 9.91
CA PRO A 20 -3.62 2.54 9.50
C PRO A 20 -3.29 1.06 9.70
N VAL A 21 -2.04 0.64 9.45
CA VAL A 21 -1.63 -0.74 9.67
C VAL A 21 -1.85 -1.13 11.13
N ASP A 22 -1.34 -0.30 12.04
CA ASP A 22 -1.45 -0.56 13.47
C ASP A 22 -2.91 -0.59 13.91
N VAL A 23 -3.65 0.46 13.62
CA VAL A 23 -5.04 0.62 14.08
C VAL A 23 -5.94 -0.48 13.53
N LEU A 24 -5.85 -0.74 12.22
CA LEU A 24 -6.73 -1.72 11.59
C LEU A 24 -6.42 -3.15 12.02
N ARG A 25 -5.14 -3.47 12.24
CA ARG A 25 -4.77 -4.79 12.79
C ARG A 25 -5.32 -4.97 14.19
N ARG A 26 -5.28 -3.93 15.02
CA ARG A 26 -5.88 -3.98 16.37
C ARG A 26 -7.38 -4.20 16.32
N CYS A 27 -8.03 -3.73 15.24
CA CYS A 27 -9.47 -3.92 15.04
C CYS A 27 -9.83 -5.25 14.37
N GLY A 28 -8.86 -6.11 14.12
CA GLY A 28 -9.12 -7.44 13.56
C GLY A 28 -9.12 -7.54 12.04
N ALA A 29 -8.74 -6.48 11.33
CA ALA A 29 -8.63 -6.54 9.87
C ALA A 29 -7.35 -7.28 9.45
N ASP A 30 -7.39 -7.91 8.28
CA ASP A 30 -6.22 -8.54 7.67
C ASP A 30 -5.52 -7.47 6.82
N VAL A 31 -4.50 -6.83 7.40
CA VAL A 31 -3.79 -5.72 6.76
C VAL A 31 -2.41 -6.17 6.32
N LYS A 32 -2.11 -5.99 5.06
CA LYS A 32 -0.79 -6.30 4.48
C LYS A 32 -0.20 -5.04 3.88
N THR A 33 1.09 -4.82 4.14
CA THR A 33 1.85 -3.80 3.42
C THR A 33 2.39 -4.40 2.14
N VAL A 34 2.43 -3.59 1.07
CA VAL A 34 2.77 -4.07 -0.26
C VAL A 34 3.80 -3.13 -0.88
N SER A 35 4.98 -3.66 -1.22
CA SER A 35 5.98 -2.88 -1.95
C SER A 35 5.61 -2.83 -3.43
N ILE A 36 5.67 -1.64 -4.04
CA ILE A 36 5.44 -1.52 -5.49
C ILE A 36 6.70 -1.74 -6.30
N SER A 37 7.86 -1.86 -5.65
CA SER A 37 9.12 -2.18 -6.31
C SER A 37 9.36 -3.69 -6.27
N GLU A 38 10.50 -4.11 -6.83
CA GLU A 38 10.89 -5.52 -6.80
C GLU A 38 11.49 -5.93 -5.46
N ASP A 39 11.87 -4.95 -4.63
CA ASP A 39 12.46 -5.16 -3.32
C ASP A 39 11.37 -5.05 -2.25
N SER A 40 11.34 -6.00 -1.30
CA SER A 40 10.39 -5.95 -0.19
C SER A 40 10.72 -4.83 0.81
N PHE A 41 11.95 -4.34 0.84
CA PHE A 41 12.32 -3.23 1.72
C PHE A 41 12.02 -1.90 1.04
N VAL A 42 11.31 -1.02 1.74
CA VAL A 42 10.90 0.29 1.22
C VAL A 42 11.26 1.35 2.26
N THR A 43 11.87 2.43 1.83
CA THR A 43 12.33 3.49 2.73
C THR A 43 11.40 4.69 2.66
N SER A 44 10.93 5.13 3.82
CA SER A 44 10.05 6.29 3.93
C SER A 44 10.77 7.60 3.65
N ALA A 45 10.00 8.68 3.49
CA ALA A 45 10.55 10.03 3.38
C ALA A 45 11.36 10.42 4.62
N GLN A 46 11.05 9.81 5.76
CA GLN A 46 11.74 10.06 7.03
C GLN A 46 12.97 9.15 7.21
N LYS A 47 13.36 8.43 6.16
CA LYS A 47 14.55 7.56 6.14
C LYS A 47 14.44 6.33 7.07
N VAL A 48 13.21 5.88 7.31
CA VAL A 48 12.95 4.62 8.02
C VAL A 48 12.63 3.55 6.99
N THR A 49 13.39 2.47 7.00
CA THR A 49 13.18 1.36 6.06
C THR A 49 12.30 0.31 6.71
N VAL A 50 11.23 -0.08 6.03
CA VAL A 50 10.35 -1.14 6.49
C VAL A 50 10.38 -2.29 5.50
N LYS A 51 10.15 -3.49 6.01
CA LYS A 51 9.97 -4.67 5.17
C LYS A 51 8.48 -4.85 4.93
N SER A 52 8.06 -4.79 3.66
CA SER A 52 6.67 -5.03 3.30
C SER A 52 6.33 -6.52 3.42
N ASP A 53 5.04 -6.79 3.62
CA ASP A 53 4.55 -8.17 3.68
C ASP A 53 4.51 -8.82 2.31
N LEU A 54 4.21 -8.05 1.28
CA LEU A 54 4.04 -8.54 -0.09
C LEU A 54 4.75 -7.62 -1.08
N ILE A 55 4.96 -8.16 -2.29
CA ILE A 55 5.46 -7.40 -3.44
C ILE A 55 4.35 -7.39 -4.49
N LEU A 56 3.99 -6.20 -4.98
CA LEU A 56 2.85 -6.03 -5.89
C LEU A 56 2.95 -6.92 -7.14
N LYS A 57 4.12 -6.96 -7.75
CA LYS A 57 4.33 -7.72 -8.98
C LYS A 57 4.26 -9.22 -8.80
N GLU A 58 4.37 -9.70 -7.56
CA GLU A 58 4.34 -11.13 -7.22
C GLU A 58 3.01 -11.54 -6.58
N SER A 59 2.04 -10.64 -6.52
CA SER A 59 0.82 -10.84 -5.74
C SER A 59 -0.41 -10.49 -6.54
N ASN A 60 -1.53 -11.14 -6.20
CA ASN A 60 -2.84 -10.78 -6.72
C ASN A 60 -3.60 -10.08 -5.59
N LEU A 61 -3.84 -8.78 -5.73
CA LEU A 61 -4.47 -7.96 -4.70
C LEU A 61 -5.93 -7.64 -5.03
N HIS A 62 -6.55 -8.36 -5.96
CA HIS A 62 -7.93 -8.09 -6.36
C HIS A 62 -8.96 -8.50 -5.31
N ASP A 63 -8.54 -9.29 -4.32
CA ASP A 63 -9.42 -9.81 -3.27
C ASP A 63 -9.56 -8.87 -2.07
N GLY A 64 -8.96 -7.70 -2.11
CA GLY A 64 -9.03 -6.76 -0.99
C GLY A 64 -10.36 -6.04 -0.92
N ASP A 65 -10.64 -5.50 0.26
CA ASP A 65 -11.83 -4.66 0.49
C ASP A 65 -11.47 -3.18 0.49
N MET A 66 -10.22 -2.86 0.78
CA MET A 66 -9.74 -1.49 0.83
C MET A 66 -8.28 -1.42 0.38
N LEU A 67 -7.97 -0.35 -0.35
CA LEU A 67 -6.63 -0.04 -0.81
C LEU A 67 -6.22 1.30 -0.20
N ILE A 68 -5.08 1.36 0.47
CA ILE A 68 -4.57 2.59 1.09
C ILE A 68 -3.32 3.06 0.36
N LEU A 69 -3.32 4.32 -0.02
CA LEU A 69 -2.25 4.98 -0.76
C LEU A 69 -1.71 6.13 0.10
N PRO A 70 -0.64 5.91 0.87
CA PRO A 70 -0.10 6.96 1.72
C PRO A 70 0.46 8.12 0.90
N GLY A 71 0.53 9.31 1.51
CA GLY A 71 1.17 10.45 0.92
C GLY A 71 2.69 10.40 1.12
N GLY A 72 3.30 11.56 1.17
CA GLY A 72 4.74 11.72 1.30
C GLY A 72 5.41 11.91 -0.04
N TYR A 73 6.49 12.70 -0.05
CA TYR A 73 7.22 12.98 -1.28
C TYR A 73 8.58 12.26 -1.22
N PRO A 74 9.00 11.58 -2.27
CA PRO A 74 8.35 11.41 -3.57
C PRO A 74 7.38 10.23 -3.66
N GLY A 75 6.95 9.69 -2.52
CA GLY A 75 6.11 8.49 -2.48
C GLY A 75 4.87 8.61 -3.36
N TYR A 76 4.11 9.72 -3.22
CA TYR A 76 2.88 9.87 -4.00
C TYR A 76 3.15 9.96 -5.50
N GLU A 77 4.30 10.54 -5.91
CA GLU A 77 4.68 10.57 -7.33
C GLU A 77 5.02 9.16 -7.82
N ASN A 78 5.74 8.40 -7.01
CA ASN A 78 6.12 7.04 -7.37
C ASN A 78 4.89 6.14 -7.50
N LEU A 79 3.90 6.31 -6.62
CA LEU A 79 2.63 5.60 -6.76
C LEU A 79 1.89 6.03 -8.02
N GLY A 80 1.82 7.34 -8.27
CA GLY A 80 1.04 7.90 -9.37
C GLY A 80 1.56 7.51 -10.75
N LYS A 81 2.86 7.27 -10.89
CA LYS A 81 3.44 6.92 -12.19
C LYS A 81 3.58 5.41 -12.41
N ASP A 82 3.27 4.59 -11.41
CA ASP A 82 3.37 3.14 -11.53
C ASP A 82 2.12 2.58 -12.22
N SER A 83 2.32 1.89 -13.34
CA SER A 83 1.19 1.37 -14.13
C SER A 83 0.44 0.27 -13.41
N ASN A 84 1.11 -0.55 -12.61
CA ASN A 84 0.45 -1.61 -11.85
C ASN A 84 -0.43 -1.03 -10.75
N VAL A 85 0.02 0.05 -10.10
CA VAL A 85 -0.79 0.77 -9.12
C VAL A 85 -2.03 1.36 -9.80
N GLY A 86 -1.85 2.01 -10.96
CA GLY A 86 -2.96 2.59 -11.70
C GLY A 86 -4.02 1.57 -12.07
N GLU A 87 -3.60 0.41 -12.56
CA GLU A 87 -4.52 -0.68 -12.90
C GLU A 87 -5.29 -1.18 -11.67
N LEU A 88 -4.60 -1.32 -10.55
CA LEU A 88 -5.23 -1.78 -9.32
C LEU A 88 -6.26 -0.78 -8.80
N VAL A 89 -5.93 0.52 -8.83
CA VAL A 89 -6.84 1.58 -8.42
C VAL A 89 -8.11 1.56 -9.29
N LYS A 90 -7.94 1.42 -10.60
CA LYS A 90 -9.08 1.34 -11.53
C LYS A 90 -9.97 0.14 -11.20
N PHE A 91 -9.37 -1.01 -10.92
CA PHE A 91 -10.12 -2.20 -10.56
C PHE A 91 -10.93 -1.98 -9.29
N TYR A 92 -10.30 -1.43 -8.23
CA TYR A 92 -11.00 -1.19 -6.97
C TYR A 92 -12.14 -0.19 -7.15
N ALA A 93 -11.92 0.87 -7.91
CA ALA A 93 -12.96 1.86 -8.17
C ALA A 93 -14.13 1.25 -8.92
N LYS A 94 -13.87 0.45 -9.95
CA LYS A 94 -14.89 -0.21 -10.76
C LYS A 94 -15.72 -1.18 -9.93
N GLU A 95 -15.11 -1.90 -9.02
CA GLU A 95 -15.78 -2.89 -8.17
C GLU A 95 -16.45 -2.27 -6.94
N GLY A 96 -16.38 -0.96 -6.79
CA GLY A 96 -17.02 -0.27 -5.66
C GLY A 96 -16.31 -0.53 -4.32
N LYS A 97 -15.05 -0.89 -4.35
CA LYS A 97 -14.25 -1.12 -3.15
C LYS A 97 -13.70 0.21 -2.63
N TYR A 98 -13.23 0.22 -1.39
CA TYR A 98 -12.67 1.43 -0.78
C TYR A 98 -11.25 1.72 -1.25
N ILE A 99 -10.97 3.00 -1.42
CA ILE A 99 -9.63 3.48 -1.73
C ILE A 99 -9.29 4.63 -0.80
#